data_bc22887449d8b4328ff73b77d8960a56
#
_entry.id   bc22887449d8b4328ff73b77d8960a56
#
_cell.length_a   1.000
_cell.length_b   1.000
_cell.length_c   1.000
_cell.angle_alpha   90.00
_cell.angle_beta   90.00
_cell.angle_gamma   90.00
#
_symmetry.space_group_name_H-M   'P 1'
#
loop_
_entity.id
_entity.type
_entity.pdbx_description
1 polymer ?
#
loop_
_entity_poly.entity_id
_entity_poly.type
_entity_poly.pdbx_seq_one_letter_code
_entity_poly.pdbx_strand_id
1 'polypeptide(L)'
;MNQWKEYSSLANISDQEAEELCQVLRRRIIQVVSQTDGPLASNLGAVELTVALHRVYDTSRDRLVFDVGHQCYVHKMLTGRNGQMETLRTFGGIAGFPKPAESIHDACIAGHASTAVSTLGMAIARTRLGEDYKVVALLGDGSLTGGLAYEGLSMAGQSGEPLVVILNDNGMSIDASMGGVAQHLAKQRLKPQYLQAREIYRKIMNATPPGRVLHRVFHRIKDAIKTSLLPCSMFEDMGFQYMGPVDGHDVKTLTRLLDYASKVNGPVLLHVKTIKGKGC
;
A
#
# COMPACT_ATOMS: atom_id res chain seq x y z
N MET A 1 -15.43 -0.57 -26.80
CA MET A 1 -14.62 0.60 -26.39
C MET A 1 -15.09 0.98 -24.99
N ASN A 2 -14.36 0.58 -23.94
CA ASN A 2 -14.70 0.99 -22.58
C ASN A 2 -14.24 2.43 -22.41
N GLN A 3 -15.18 3.33 -22.18
CA GLN A 3 -14.89 4.74 -21.95
C GLN A 3 -14.11 4.87 -20.65
N TRP A 4 -12.86 5.32 -20.74
CA TRP A 4 -12.11 5.84 -19.62
C TRP A 4 -12.85 7.08 -19.09
N LYS A 5 -13.45 6.97 -17.91
CA LYS A 5 -14.03 8.14 -17.25
C LYS A 5 -12.89 8.82 -16.49
N GLU A 6 -12.52 10.00 -16.91
CA GLU A 6 -11.56 10.82 -16.19
C GLU A 6 -12.22 11.35 -14.91
N TYR A 7 -11.73 10.95 -13.77
CA TYR A 7 -12.22 11.43 -12.48
C TYR A 7 -11.40 12.63 -12.04
N SER A 8 -12.03 13.77 -11.78
CA SER A 8 -11.36 14.94 -11.20
C SER A 8 -10.84 14.67 -9.77
N SER A 9 -11.46 13.74 -9.07
CA SER A 9 -11.03 13.21 -7.78
C SER A 9 -11.65 11.85 -7.52
N LEU A 10 -10.86 10.91 -7.00
CA LEU A 10 -11.35 9.58 -6.58
C LEU A 10 -11.96 9.58 -5.17
N ALA A 11 -11.78 10.64 -4.39
CA ALA A 11 -12.27 10.72 -3.01
C ALA A 11 -13.79 10.58 -2.91
N ASN A 12 -14.54 11.00 -3.94
CA ASN A 12 -15.98 11.09 -3.93
C ASN A 12 -16.69 9.99 -4.72
N ILE A 13 -15.97 9.04 -5.33
CA ILE A 13 -16.61 7.93 -6.04
C ILE A 13 -17.18 6.90 -5.06
N SER A 14 -18.29 6.27 -5.42
CA SER A 14 -18.88 5.18 -4.66
C SER A 14 -17.96 3.94 -4.62
N ASP A 15 -18.20 3.04 -3.68
CA ASP A 15 -17.47 1.78 -3.61
C ASP A 15 -17.66 0.94 -4.89
N GLN A 16 -18.87 0.95 -5.46
CA GLN A 16 -19.18 0.26 -6.71
C GLN A 16 -18.39 0.86 -7.90
N GLU A 17 -18.37 2.20 -8.04
CA GLU A 17 -17.56 2.86 -9.08
C GLU A 17 -16.07 2.58 -8.94
N ALA A 18 -15.57 2.47 -7.71
CA ALA A 18 -14.18 2.11 -7.46
C ALA A 18 -13.87 0.67 -7.88
N GLU A 19 -14.78 -0.28 -7.64
CA GLU A 19 -14.65 -1.67 -8.11
C GLU A 19 -14.67 -1.76 -9.65
N GLU A 20 -15.60 -1.03 -10.29
CA GLU A 20 -15.67 -0.95 -11.76
C GLU A 20 -14.40 -0.33 -12.35
N LEU A 21 -13.87 0.72 -11.74
CA LEU A 21 -12.61 1.35 -12.11
C LEU A 21 -11.44 0.36 -12.02
N CYS A 22 -11.37 -0.45 -10.96
CA CYS A 22 -10.34 -1.49 -10.83
C CYS A 22 -10.37 -2.47 -12.02
N GLN A 23 -11.57 -2.87 -12.50
CA GLN A 23 -11.68 -3.75 -13.66
C GLN A 23 -11.24 -3.07 -14.97
N VAL A 24 -11.53 -1.79 -15.13
CA VAL A 24 -11.07 -1.01 -16.29
C VAL A 24 -9.56 -0.89 -16.30
N LEU A 25 -8.96 -0.50 -15.17
CA LEU A 25 -7.52 -0.37 -14.98
C LEU A 25 -6.79 -1.69 -15.25
N ARG A 26 -7.32 -2.80 -14.75
CA ARG A 26 -6.75 -4.14 -14.95
C ARG A 26 -6.68 -4.50 -16.43
N ARG A 27 -7.79 -4.32 -17.18
CA ARG A 27 -7.80 -4.56 -18.63
C ARG A 27 -6.82 -3.64 -19.36
N ARG A 28 -6.72 -2.38 -18.94
CA ARG A 28 -5.79 -1.42 -19.54
C ARG A 28 -4.33 -1.80 -19.32
N ILE A 29 -3.96 -2.26 -18.12
CA ILE A 29 -2.61 -2.75 -17.83
C ILE A 29 -2.26 -3.94 -18.73
N ILE A 30 -3.15 -4.92 -18.85
CA ILE A 30 -2.92 -6.09 -19.71
C ILE A 30 -2.69 -5.64 -21.15
N GLN A 31 -3.54 -4.77 -21.68
CA GLN A 31 -3.43 -4.24 -23.03
C GLN A 31 -2.09 -3.53 -23.26
N VAL A 32 -1.69 -2.63 -22.36
CA VAL A 32 -0.45 -1.85 -22.50
C VAL A 32 0.77 -2.75 -22.37
N VAL A 33 0.86 -3.55 -21.32
CA VAL A 33 2.06 -4.35 -21.03
C VAL A 33 2.26 -5.45 -22.07
N SER A 34 1.19 -5.94 -22.72
CA SER A 34 1.32 -6.88 -23.84
C SER A 34 2.03 -6.27 -25.06
N GLN A 35 2.13 -4.95 -25.15
CA GLN A 35 2.77 -4.23 -26.26
C GLN A 35 4.11 -3.59 -25.88
N THR A 36 4.24 -3.14 -24.62
CA THR A 36 5.39 -2.35 -24.17
C THR A 36 6.37 -3.11 -23.29
N ASP A 37 6.04 -4.36 -22.94
CA ASP A 37 6.74 -5.17 -21.95
C ASP A 37 6.71 -4.56 -20.52
N GLY A 38 7.04 -5.36 -19.50
CA GLY A 38 7.13 -4.88 -18.13
C GLY A 38 6.54 -5.83 -17.08
N PRO A 39 6.57 -5.45 -15.79
CA PRO A 39 6.15 -6.29 -14.67
C PRO A 39 4.61 -6.39 -14.54
N LEU A 40 3.95 -7.13 -15.45
CA LEU A 40 2.50 -7.28 -15.49
C LEU A 40 1.91 -7.75 -14.16
N ALA A 41 2.41 -8.86 -13.64
CA ALA A 41 1.83 -9.51 -12.45
C ALA A 41 1.88 -8.64 -11.18
N SER A 42 2.96 -7.86 -11.00
CA SER A 42 3.10 -6.95 -9.85
C SER A 42 2.07 -5.81 -9.91
N ASN A 43 1.83 -5.26 -11.10
CA ASN A 43 0.85 -4.20 -11.30
C ASN A 43 -0.59 -4.71 -11.13
N LEU A 44 -0.91 -5.90 -11.65
CA LEU A 44 -2.22 -6.53 -11.48
C LEU A 44 -2.52 -6.83 -10.00
N GLY A 45 -1.51 -7.18 -9.22
CA GLY A 45 -1.63 -7.41 -7.78
C GLY A 45 -1.91 -6.15 -6.96
N ALA A 46 -1.57 -4.96 -7.47
CA ALA A 46 -1.65 -3.70 -6.73
C ALA A 46 -2.81 -2.77 -7.18
N VAL A 47 -3.72 -3.23 -8.05
CA VAL A 47 -4.78 -2.38 -8.63
C VAL A 47 -5.69 -1.80 -7.55
N GLU A 48 -6.35 -2.65 -6.78
CA GLU A 48 -7.31 -2.24 -5.75
C GLU A 48 -6.65 -1.41 -4.65
N LEU A 49 -5.44 -1.80 -4.24
CA LEU A 49 -4.65 -1.06 -3.26
C LEU A 49 -4.32 0.36 -3.76
N THR A 50 -3.90 0.50 -5.02
CA THR A 50 -3.58 1.82 -5.58
C THR A 50 -4.82 2.70 -5.75
N VAL A 51 -5.96 2.12 -6.17
CA VAL A 51 -7.24 2.85 -6.22
C VAL A 51 -7.64 3.33 -4.82
N ALA A 52 -7.54 2.48 -3.80
CA ALA A 52 -7.86 2.86 -2.43
C ALA A 52 -6.93 3.98 -1.90
N LEU A 53 -5.64 3.93 -2.25
CA LEU A 53 -4.69 5.01 -1.92
C LEU A 53 -5.13 6.34 -2.52
N HIS A 54 -5.49 6.38 -3.80
CA HIS A 54 -5.93 7.60 -4.48
C HIS A 54 -7.33 8.07 -4.06
N ARG A 55 -8.12 7.25 -3.38
CA ARG A 55 -9.38 7.68 -2.73
C ARG A 55 -9.14 8.46 -1.44
N VAL A 56 -8.00 8.24 -0.77
CA VAL A 56 -7.71 8.79 0.55
C VAL A 56 -6.66 9.90 0.50
N TYR A 57 -5.64 9.75 -0.34
CA TYR A 57 -4.50 10.66 -0.40
C TYR A 57 -4.50 11.49 -1.68
N ASP A 58 -4.30 12.79 -1.53
CA ASP A 58 -4.03 13.68 -2.66
C ASP A 58 -2.52 13.67 -2.96
N THR A 59 -2.11 12.87 -3.92
CA THR A 59 -0.69 12.69 -4.26
C THR A 59 -0.04 13.92 -4.90
N SER A 60 -0.80 14.97 -5.25
CA SER A 60 -0.23 16.26 -5.64
C SER A 60 0.38 17.02 -4.45
N ARG A 61 -0.10 16.71 -3.25
CA ARG A 61 0.31 17.29 -1.97
C ARG A 61 0.98 16.25 -1.07
N ASP A 62 0.35 15.08 -0.90
CA ASP A 62 0.84 13.99 -0.07
C ASP A 62 2.01 13.26 -0.74
N ARG A 63 2.87 12.67 0.04
CA ARG A 63 4.06 11.96 -0.45
C ARG A 63 3.81 10.46 -0.46
N LEU A 64 3.39 9.93 -1.61
CA LEU A 64 3.29 8.49 -1.85
C LEU A 64 4.58 7.99 -2.50
N VAL A 65 5.30 7.12 -1.79
CA VAL A 65 6.58 6.57 -2.25
C VAL A 65 6.47 5.06 -2.41
N PHE A 66 6.78 4.59 -3.60
CA PHE A 66 6.80 3.17 -3.95
C PHE A 66 8.20 2.60 -3.79
N ASP A 67 8.37 1.45 -3.15
CA ASP A 67 9.64 0.74 -3.14
C ASP A 67 9.94 0.17 -4.53
N VAL A 68 11.08 0.55 -5.10
CA VAL A 68 11.42 0.38 -6.52
C VAL A 68 10.41 1.08 -7.44
N GLY A 69 9.13 0.89 -7.23
CA GLY A 69 8.06 1.51 -8.01
C GLY A 69 7.66 0.78 -9.30
N HIS A 70 8.08 -0.46 -9.47
CA HIS A 70 7.69 -1.28 -10.64
C HIS A 70 6.19 -1.62 -10.68
N GLN A 71 5.45 -1.39 -9.60
CA GLN A 71 4.00 -1.57 -9.45
C GLN A 71 3.20 -0.26 -9.56
N CYS A 72 3.77 0.80 -10.17
CA CYS A 72 3.19 2.15 -10.19
C CYS A 72 2.28 2.45 -11.41
N TYR A 73 1.97 1.48 -12.28
CA TYR A 73 1.25 1.78 -13.53
C TYR A 73 -0.16 2.32 -13.30
N VAL A 74 -0.88 1.77 -12.32
CA VAL A 74 -2.18 2.32 -11.91
C VAL A 74 -2.05 3.76 -11.42
N HIS A 75 -1.04 4.06 -10.60
CA HIS A 75 -0.74 5.40 -10.14
C HIS A 75 -0.50 6.36 -11.32
N LYS A 76 0.29 5.97 -12.31
CA LYS A 76 0.50 6.77 -13.53
C LYS A 76 -0.80 7.03 -14.30
N MET A 77 -1.64 6.01 -14.48
CA MET A 77 -2.94 6.16 -15.13
C MET A 77 -3.86 7.13 -14.40
N LEU A 78 -3.95 7.02 -13.07
CA LEU A 78 -4.81 7.85 -12.24
C LEU A 78 -4.30 9.29 -12.08
N THR A 79 -3.05 9.55 -12.42
CA THR A 79 -2.40 10.87 -12.34
C THR A 79 -2.16 11.52 -13.72
N GLY A 80 -3.09 11.31 -14.66
CA GLY A 80 -3.15 12.00 -15.95
C GLY A 80 -2.27 11.42 -17.06
N ARG A 81 -1.55 10.31 -16.81
CA ARG A 81 -0.64 9.70 -17.80
C ARG A 81 -1.26 8.53 -18.58
N ASN A 82 -2.57 8.28 -18.43
CA ASN A 82 -3.24 7.17 -19.12
C ASN A 82 -3.13 7.27 -20.66
N GLY A 83 -3.21 8.47 -21.22
CA GLY A 83 -3.06 8.69 -22.66
C GLY A 83 -1.64 8.48 -23.21
N GLN A 84 -0.65 8.35 -22.30
CA GLN A 84 0.76 8.13 -22.68
C GLN A 84 1.22 6.69 -22.40
N MET A 85 0.33 5.82 -21.91
CA MET A 85 0.71 4.47 -21.49
C MET A 85 1.25 3.59 -22.63
N GLU A 86 0.92 3.89 -23.89
CA GLU A 86 1.50 3.22 -25.07
C GLU A 86 2.99 3.49 -25.24
N THR A 87 3.50 4.56 -24.64
CA THR A 87 4.94 4.91 -24.67
C THR A 87 5.69 4.42 -23.43
N LEU A 88 5.04 3.64 -22.57
CA LEU A 88 5.62 3.15 -21.33
C LEU A 88 6.90 2.35 -21.61
N ARG A 89 8.01 2.69 -20.94
CA ARG A 89 9.33 2.06 -21.06
C ARG A 89 10.00 2.18 -22.44
N THR A 90 9.45 2.98 -23.35
CA THR A 90 10.10 3.25 -24.65
C THR A 90 11.00 4.48 -24.57
N PHE A 91 11.95 4.59 -25.50
CA PHE A 91 12.82 5.77 -25.58
C PHE A 91 12.00 7.02 -25.87
N GLY A 92 12.18 8.06 -25.07
CA GLY A 92 11.39 9.30 -25.17
C GLY A 92 9.97 9.22 -24.61
N GLY A 93 9.53 8.04 -24.15
CA GLY A 93 8.24 7.82 -23.51
C GLY A 93 8.29 7.93 -21.98
N ILE A 94 7.19 7.53 -21.33
CA ILE A 94 7.11 7.55 -19.86
C ILE A 94 7.90 6.40 -19.24
N ALA A 95 8.52 6.67 -18.08
CA ALA A 95 9.33 5.69 -17.34
C ALA A 95 8.45 4.57 -16.75
N GLY A 96 9.03 3.38 -16.60
CA GLY A 96 8.40 2.25 -15.91
C GLY A 96 8.36 2.37 -14.38
N PHE A 97 8.85 3.50 -13.82
CA PHE A 97 8.94 3.79 -12.39
C PHE A 97 8.42 5.21 -12.12
N PRO A 98 8.07 5.57 -10.87
CA PRO A 98 7.79 6.96 -10.53
C PRO A 98 8.96 7.87 -10.88
N LYS A 99 8.69 9.04 -11.44
CA LYS A 99 9.72 9.99 -11.86
C LYS A 99 9.24 11.43 -11.65
N PRO A 100 9.78 12.17 -10.66
CA PRO A 100 9.35 13.53 -10.34
C PRO A 100 9.39 14.49 -11.53
N ALA A 101 10.28 14.26 -12.50
CA ALA A 101 10.34 15.06 -13.73
C ALA A 101 9.15 14.83 -14.68
N GLU A 102 8.36 13.76 -14.48
CA GLU A 102 7.16 13.46 -15.29
C GLU A 102 5.88 14.00 -14.65
N SER A 103 5.82 14.04 -13.33
CA SER A 103 4.58 14.39 -12.63
C SER A 103 4.86 14.85 -11.20
N ILE A 104 4.12 15.87 -10.75
CA ILE A 104 4.11 16.33 -9.34
C ILE A 104 3.60 15.25 -8.37
N HIS A 105 2.88 14.25 -8.88
CA HIS A 105 2.37 13.14 -8.10
C HIS A 105 3.44 12.10 -7.75
N ASP A 106 4.59 12.13 -8.40
CA ASP A 106 5.71 11.22 -8.16
C ASP A 106 6.66 11.86 -7.13
N ALA A 107 6.48 11.56 -5.85
CA ALA A 107 7.18 12.23 -4.74
C ALA A 107 8.71 12.07 -4.80
N CYS A 108 9.21 10.87 -5.14
CA CYS A 108 10.64 10.61 -5.35
C CYS A 108 10.86 9.30 -6.11
N ILE A 109 12.12 9.06 -6.50
CA ILE A 109 12.60 7.76 -6.98
C ILE A 109 13.23 7.05 -5.79
N ALA A 110 12.65 5.90 -5.40
CA ALA A 110 13.18 5.07 -4.34
C ALA A 110 13.82 3.82 -4.93
N GLY A 111 15.01 3.46 -4.46
CA GLY A 111 15.66 2.21 -4.78
C GLY A 111 15.07 1.04 -3.99
N HIS A 112 15.52 -0.18 -4.28
CA HIS A 112 15.10 -1.37 -3.54
C HIS A 112 15.42 -1.25 -2.05
N ALA A 113 14.44 -1.55 -1.20
CA ALA A 113 14.52 -1.52 0.27
C ALA A 113 14.81 -0.13 0.89
N SER A 114 14.80 0.98 0.11
CA SER A 114 15.15 2.32 0.62
C SER A 114 13.94 3.19 1.00
N THR A 115 12.74 2.74 0.68
CA THR A 115 11.52 3.56 0.81
C THR A 115 11.20 3.92 2.26
N ALA A 116 11.40 3.02 3.22
CA ALA A 116 11.18 3.31 4.63
C ALA A 116 12.07 4.46 5.14
N VAL A 117 13.35 4.48 4.74
CA VAL A 117 14.28 5.55 5.10
C VAL A 117 13.88 6.87 4.44
N SER A 118 13.56 6.83 3.14
CA SER A 118 13.19 8.04 2.38
C SER A 118 11.92 8.70 2.94
N THR A 119 10.91 7.90 3.26
CA THR A 119 9.64 8.40 3.82
C THR A 119 9.79 8.89 5.25
N LEU A 120 10.62 8.26 6.07
CA LEU A 120 10.95 8.78 7.39
C LEU A 120 11.60 10.17 7.30
N GLY A 121 12.56 10.35 6.39
CA GLY A 121 13.18 11.66 6.14
C GLY A 121 12.15 12.72 5.75
N MET A 122 11.19 12.37 4.88
CA MET A 122 10.09 13.27 4.49
C MET A 122 9.16 13.59 5.67
N ALA A 123 8.83 12.62 6.52
CA ALA A 123 7.98 12.82 7.68
C ALA A 123 8.65 13.77 8.71
N ILE A 124 9.93 13.57 9.00
CA ILE A 124 10.71 14.43 9.89
C ILE A 124 10.81 15.87 9.31
N ALA A 125 11.09 16.00 8.00
CA ALA A 125 11.16 17.29 7.34
C ALA A 125 9.82 18.04 7.42
N ARG A 126 8.71 17.37 7.09
CA ARG A 126 7.35 17.91 7.23
C ARG A 126 7.11 18.49 8.63
N THR A 127 7.40 17.71 9.68
CA THR A 127 7.16 18.11 11.06
C THR A 127 8.02 19.32 11.43
N ARG A 128 9.30 19.34 11.03
CA ARG A 128 10.23 20.45 11.30
C ARG A 128 9.88 21.72 10.56
N LEU A 129 9.31 21.62 9.36
CA LEU A 129 8.89 22.76 8.54
C LEU A 129 7.47 23.23 8.87
N GLY A 130 6.74 22.54 9.74
CA GLY A 130 5.35 22.86 10.08
C GLY A 130 4.37 22.62 8.92
N GLU A 131 4.73 21.74 7.99
CA GLU A 131 3.86 21.33 6.88
C GLU A 131 2.89 20.22 7.32
N ASP A 132 1.80 19.99 6.57
CA ASP A 132 0.72 19.09 6.99
C ASP A 132 0.40 17.98 5.97
N TYR A 133 1.24 17.77 4.93
CA TYR A 133 1.04 16.66 3.99
C TYR A 133 1.22 15.29 4.65
N LYS A 134 0.55 14.29 4.10
CA LYS A 134 0.69 12.89 4.55
C LYS A 134 1.90 12.24 3.86
N VAL A 135 2.50 11.28 4.56
CA VAL A 135 3.62 10.49 4.03
C VAL A 135 3.24 9.01 4.06
N VAL A 136 3.32 8.37 2.91
CA VAL A 136 2.93 6.97 2.72
C VAL A 136 4.04 6.22 2.00
N ALA A 137 4.51 5.14 2.60
CA ALA A 137 5.47 4.20 2.03
C ALA A 137 4.75 2.94 1.56
N LEU A 138 4.93 2.53 0.31
CA LEU A 138 4.45 1.24 -0.20
C LEU A 138 5.64 0.30 -0.42
N LEU A 139 5.79 -0.67 0.46
CA LEU A 139 6.84 -1.69 0.43
C LEU A 139 6.27 -3.05 -0.01
N GLY A 140 7.02 -3.77 -0.85
CA GLY A 140 6.78 -5.19 -1.08
C GLY A 140 7.41 -6.06 0.02
N ASP A 141 6.91 -7.28 0.21
CA ASP A 141 7.48 -8.25 1.14
C ASP A 141 8.93 -8.62 0.80
N GLY A 142 9.31 -8.60 -0.48
CA GLY A 142 10.69 -8.76 -0.92
C GLY A 142 11.64 -7.67 -0.42
N SER A 143 11.16 -6.45 -0.17
CA SER A 143 11.95 -5.33 0.35
C SER A 143 12.41 -5.56 1.79
N LEU A 144 11.67 -6.35 2.57
CA LEU A 144 12.05 -6.73 3.93
C LEU A 144 13.25 -7.68 4.00
N THR A 145 13.76 -8.15 2.88
CA THR A 145 15.03 -8.89 2.84
C THR A 145 16.24 -7.97 2.85
N GLY A 146 16.04 -6.67 2.58
CA GLY A 146 17.10 -5.66 2.59
C GLY A 146 17.32 -5.05 3.98
N GLY A 147 18.57 -4.99 4.44
CA GLY A 147 18.91 -4.42 5.74
C GLY A 147 18.49 -2.97 5.89
N LEU A 148 18.57 -2.17 4.82
CA LEU A 148 18.16 -0.76 4.83
C LEU A 148 16.65 -0.58 5.11
N ALA A 149 15.78 -1.47 4.61
CA ALA A 149 14.36 -1.44 4.94
C ALA A 149 14.13 -1.66 6.44
N TYR A 150 14.89 -2.58 7.04
CA TYR A 150 14.83 -2.85 8.47
C TYR A 150 15.26 -1.67 9.32
N GLU A 151 16.38 -1.07 8.96
CA GLU A 151 16.88 0.13 9.63
C GLU A 151 15.87 1.26 9.54
N GLY A 152 15.33 1.51 8.33
CA GLY A 152 14.31 2.51 8.12
C GLY A 152 13.03 2.27 8.91
N LEU A 153 12.55 1.03 8.97
CA LEU A 153 11.38 0.66 9.78
C LEU A 153 11.65 0.82 11.28
N SER A 154 12.80 0.36 11.77
CA SER A 154 13.18 0.50 13.17
C SER A 154 13.20 1.97 13.59
N MET A 155 13.86 2.81 12.79
CA MET A 155 13.94 4.26 13.06
C MET A 155 12.57 4.93 12.92
N ALA A 156 11.76 4.55 11.93
CA ALA A 156 10.42 5.11 11.74
C ALA A 156 9.50 4.79 12.93
N GLY A 157 9.52 3.55 13.42
CA GLY A 157 8.74 3.16 14.59
C GLY A 157 9.13 3.92 15.85
N GLN A 158 10.44 4.11 16.08
CA GLN A 158 10.95 4.84 17.25
C GLN A 158 10.76 6.35 17.16
N SER A 159 10.70 6.91 15.95
CA SER A 159 10.62 8.36 15.75
C SER A 159 9.33 8.96 16.27
N GLY A 160 8.24 8.20 16.30
CA GLY A 160 6.89 8.68 16.60
C GLY A 160 6.28 9.57 15.50
N GLU A 161 6.99 9.79 14.39
CA GLU A 161 6.50 10.61 13.29
C GLU A 161 5.25 10.01 12.63
N PRO A 162 4.20 10.81 12.38
CA PRO A 162 3.03 10.33 11.66
C PRO A 162 3.38 9.97 10.21
N LEU A 163 3.46 8.69 9.93
CA LEU A 163 3.62 8.15 8.57
C LEU A 163 2.91 6.81 8.46
N VAL A 164 2.51 6.44 7.26
CA VAL A 164 1.85 5.16 6.98
C VAL A 164 2.77 4.30 6.12
N VAL A 165 3.14 3.15 6.66
CA VAL A 165 3.86 2.11 5.92
C VAL A 165 2.86 1.04 5.51
N ILE A 166 2.79 0.76 4.23
CA ILE A 166 1.97 -0.32 3.67
C ILE A 166 2.90 -1.46 3.28
N LEU A 167 2.75 -2.58 3.93
CA LEU A 167 3.43 -3.82 3.58
C LEU A 167 2.53 -4.61 2.62
N ASN A 168 2.86 -4.58 1.34
CA ASN A 168 2.19 -5.38 0.30
C ASN A 168 2.78 -6.78 0.27
N ASP A 169 2.14 -7.70 0.96
CA ASP A 169 2.56 -9.10 1.11
C ASP A 169 1.84 -9.98 0.08
N ASN A 170 2.53 -10.35 -1.00
CA ASN A 170 2.06 -11.31 -1.99
C ASN A 170 2.74 -12.68 -1.89
N GLY A 171 3.66 -12.87 -0.94
CA GLY A 171 4.37 -14.11 -0.69
C GLY A 171 5.46 -14.45 -1.70
N MET A 172 5.74 -13.55 -2.66
CA MET A 172 6.66 -13.80 -3.74
C MET A 172 7.53 -12.56 -4.02
N SER A 173 8.85 -12.75 -4.00
CA SER A 173 9.77 -11.87 -4.71
C SER A 173 9.86 -12.30 -6.20
N ILE A 174 10.98 -12.08 -6.88
CA ILE A 174 11.24 -12.64 -8.23
C ILE A 174 11.22 -14.18 -8.14
N ASP A 175 11.74 -14.71 -7.02
CA ASP A 175 11.65 -16.10 -6.57
C ASP A 175 11.01 -16.16 -5.17
N ALA A 176 10.84 -17.35 -4.59
CA ALA A 176 10.36 -17.48 -3.21
C ALA A 176 11.22 -16.63 -2.27
N SER A 177 10.57 -15.76 -1.48
CA SER A 177 11.27 -14.83 -0.60
C SER A 177 12.19 -15.57 0.36
N MET A 178 13.50 -15.32 0.28
CA MET A 178 14.53 -15.92 1.13
C MET A 178 14.91 -14.98 2.27
N GLY A 179 15.24 -15.56 3.42
CA GLY A 179 15.66 -14.80 4.61
C GLY A 179 14.82 -15.08 5.84
N GLY A 180 15.38 -14.83 7.03
CA GLY A 180 14.75 -15.15 8.32
C GLY A 180 13.39 -14.47 8.51
N VAL A 181 13.21 -13.25 8.00
CA VAL A 181 11.94 -12.50 8.08
C VAL A 181 10.90 -13.05 7.13
N ALA A 182 11.28 -13.33 5.87
CA ALA A 182 10.39 -13.97 4.92
C ALA A 182 9.93 -15.33 5.44
N GLN A 183 10.85 -16.12 6.03
CA GLN A 183 10.52 -17.38 6.69
C GLN A 183 9.62 -17.17 7.92
N HIS A 184 9.85 -16.12 8.72
CA HIS A 184 9.02 -15.78 9.86
C HIS A 184 7.59 -15.43 9.39
N LEU A 185 7.44 -14.55 8.42
CA LEU A 185 6.14 -14.20 7.82
C LEU A 185 5.45 -15.43 7.19
N ALA A 186 6.21 -16.28 6.48
CA ALA A 186 5.67 -17.51 5.90
C ALA A 186 5.18 -18.50 6.96
N LYS A 187 5.95 -18.74 8.04
CA LYS A 187 5.55 -19.58 9.17
C LYS A 187 4.30 -19.06 9.86
N GLN A 188 4.16 -17.76 9.98
CA GLN A 188 3.00 -17.10 10.57
C GLN A 188 1.73 -17.28 9.73
N ARG A 189 1.86 -17.32 8.38
CA ARG A 189 0.74 -17.57 7.45
C ARG A 189 0.09 -18.94 7.65
N LEU A 190 0.83 -19.91 8.12
CA LEU A 190 0.39 -21.30 8.30
C LEU A 190 -0.30 -21.57 9.65
N LYS A 191 -0.30 -20.61 10.59
CA LYS A 191 -0.91 -20.81 11.90
C LYS A 191 -2.44 -20.77 11.83
N PRO A 192 -3.16 -21.75 12.39
CA PRO A 192 -4.64 -21.78 12.41
C PRO A 192 -5.26 -20.53 13.04
N GLN A 193 -4.60 -19.97 14.04
CA GLN A 193 -5.00 -18.74 14.73
C GLN A 193 -5.03 -17.52 13.80
N TYR A 194 -4.15 -17.47 12.81
CA TYR A 194 -4.12 -16.46 11.78
C TYR A 194 -5.38 -16.49 10.89
N LEU A 195 -5.84 -17.66 10.51
CA LEU A 195 -7.04 -17.85 9.69
C LEU A 195 -8.30 -17.47 10.47
N GLN A 196 -8.37 -17.78 11.76
CA GLN A 196 -9.46 -17.41 12.65
C GLN A 196 -9.51 -15.89 12.89
N ALA A 197 -8.38 -15.25 13.14
CA ALA A 197 -8.30 -13.79 13.30
C ALA A 197 -8.76 -13.06 12.03
N ARG A 198 -8.44 -13.56 10.85
CA ARG A 198 -8.91 -13.04 9.55
C ARG A 198 -10.45 -13.11 9.44
N GLU A 199 -11.07 -14.22 9.86
CA GLU A 199 -12.53 -14.34 9.83
C GLU A 199 -13.23 -13.44 10.83
N ILE A 200 -12.70 -13.33 12.06
CA ILE A 200 -13.21 -12.43 13.10
C ILE A 200 -13.10 -10.97 12.65
N TYR A 201 -11.94 -10.57 12.11
CA TYR A 201 -11.73 -9.24 11.57
C TYR A 201 -12.72 -8.91 10.45
N ARG A 202 -12.92 -9.84 9.48
CA ARG A 202 -13.88 -9.68 8.38
C ARG A 202 -15.32 -9.55 8.87
N LYS A 203 -15.73 -10.33 9.88
CA LYS A 203 -17.05 -10.23 10.50
C LYS A 203 -17.29 -8.88 11.18
N ILE A 204 -16.28 -8.36 11.89
CA ILE A 204 -16.38 -7.09 12.62
C ILE A 204 -16.42 -5.90 11.65
N MET A 205 -15.58 -5.89 10.62
CA MET A 205 -15.55 -4.82 9.63
C MET A 205 -16.84 -4.73 8.80
N ASN A 206 -17.50 -5.87 8.58
CA ASN A 206 -18.78 -5.92 7.85
C ASN A 206 -19.99 -5.57 8.74
N ALA A 207 -19.86 -5.61 10.07
CA ALA A 207 -20.98 -5.49 11.00
C ALA A 207 -21.17 -4.06 11.59
N THR A 208 -20.26 -3.11 11.36
CA THR A 208 -20.27 -1.83 12.10
C THR A 208 -20.57 -0.61 11.23
N PRO A 209 -21.49 0.31 11.69
CA PRO A 209 -21.67 1.65 11.12
C PRO A 209 -20.46 2.56 11.42
N PRO A 210 -20.23 3.64 10.63
CA PRO A 210 -19.02 4.44 10.70
C PRO A 210 -18.94 5.31 11.98
N GLY A 211 -17.75 5.44 12.53
CA GLY A 211 -17.35 6.51 13.44
C GLY A 211 -16.86 6.06 14.82
N ARG A 212 -17.55 6.43 15.88
CA ARG A 212 -17.10 6.32 17.30
C ARG A 212 -17.02 4.90 17.86
N VAL A 213 -17.68 3.94 17.23
CA VAL A 213 -17.67 2.53 17.65
C VAL A 213 -16.37 1.85 17.23
N LEU A 214 -15.77 2.28 16.12
CA LEU A 214 -14.54 1.72 15.57
C LEU A 214 -13.37 1.82 16.58
N HIS A 215 -13.20 2.97 17.23
CA HIS A 215 -12.12 3.18 18.22
C HIS A 215 -12.25 2.27 19.45
N ARG A 216 -13.47 2.07 19.98
CA ARG A 216 -13.73 1.20 21.15
C ARG A 216 -13.60 -0.30 20.80
N VAL A 217 -14.00 -0.67 19.59
CA VAL A 217 -13.90 -2.05 19.09
C VAL A 217 -12.44 -2.41 18.81
N PHE A 218 -11.64 -1.50 18.21
CA PHE A 218 -10.19 -1.72 18.05
C PHE A 218 -9.47 -1.89 19.39
N HIS A 219 -9.80 -1.12 20.43
CA HIS A 219 -9.19 -1.31 21.76
C HIS A 219 -9.55 -2.68 22.37
N ARG A 220 -10.80 -3.11 22.30
CA ARG A 220 -11.20 -4.43 22.81
C ARG A 220 -10.66 -5.61 21.99
N ILE A 221 -10.50 -5.43 20.68
CA ILE A 221 -9.87 -6.41 19.80
C ILE A 221 -8.36 -6.47 20.07
N LYS A 222 -7.70 -5.33 20.29
CA LYS A 222 -6.30 -5.26 20.67
C LYS A 222 -6.02 -6.07 21.96
N ASP A 223 -6.90 -5.99 22.93
CA ASP A 223 -6.75 -6.73 24.20
C ASP A 223 -7.07 -8.23 24.06
N ALA A 224 -8.04 -8.60 23.23
CA ALA A 224 -8.36 -10.02 22.95
C ALA A 224 -7.31 -10.69 22.03
N ILE A 225 -6.65 -9.93 21.17
CA ILE A 225 -5.60 -10.40 20.25
C ILE A 225 -4.23 -10.42 20.93
N LYS A 226 -3.97 -9.57 21.92
CA LYS A 226 -2.76 -9.65 22.78
C LYS A 226 -2.60 -11.01 23.48
N THR A 227 -3.70 -11.71 23.71
CA THR A 227 -3.69 -13.03 24.35
C THR A 227 -3.47 -14.20 23.39
N SER A 228 -3.49 -14.00 22.08
CA SER A 228 -3.21 -15.05 21.10
C SER A 228 -2.10 -14.62 20.16
N LEU A 229 -0.87 -14.99 20.51
CA LEU A 229 0.33 -15.25 19.67
C LEU A 229 0.25 -14.89 18.16
N LEU A 230 -0.10 -13.64 17.83
CA LEU A 230 -0.11 -13.17 16.45
C LEU A 230 1.24 -12.54 16.05
N PRO A 231 1.62 -12.56 14.77
CA PRO A 231 2.88 -12.03 14.24
C PRO A 231 3.05 -10.52 14.34
N CYS A 232 2.12 -9.86 15.02
CA CYS A 232 2.08 -8.42 15.22
C CYS A 232 3.24 -7.89 16.06
N SER A 233 3.80 -8.72 16.95
CA SER A 233 4.76 -8.27 17.98
C SER A 233 5.97 -7.58 17.38
N MET A 234 6.54 -8.07 16.30
CA MET A 234 7.77 -7.50 15.76
C MET A 234 7.63 -6.03 15.33
N PHE A 235 6.56 -5.68 14.61
CA PHE A 235 6.34 -4.30 14.18
C PHE A 235 5.81 -3.42 15.32
N GLU A 236 5.01 -3.99 16.23
CA GLU A 236 4.58 -3.30 17.44
C GLU A 236 5.75 -3.05 18.39
N ASP A 237 6.67 -4.01 18.52
CA ASP A 237 7.91 -3.87 19.29
C ASP A 237 8.86 -2.81 18.70
N MET A 238 8.80 -2.59 17.38
CA MET A 238 9.45 -1.46 16.71
C MET A 238 8.78 -0.10 16.97
N GLY A 239 7.55 -0.07 17.52
CA GLY A 239 6.80 1.15 17.82
C GLY A 239 5.69 1.50 16.83
N PHE A 240 5.39 0.63 15.85
CA PHE A 240 4.28 0.87 14.93
C PHE A 240 2.93 0.49 15.54
N GLN A 241 1.91 1.28 15.22
CA GLN A 241 0.54 0.78 15.31
C GLN A 241 0.30 -0.18 14.13
N TYR A 242 0.31 -1.48 14.43
CA TYR A 242 0.09 -2.50 13.40
C TYR A 242 -1.40 -2.68 13.10
N MET A 243 -1.71 -2.76 11.81
CA MET A 243 -3.06 -3.00 11.28
C MET A 243 -3.01 -4.12 10.22
N GLY A 244 -3.81 -5.13 10.37
CA GLY A 244 -3.89 -6.22 9.40
C GLY A 244 -3.63 -7.61 10.00
N PRO A 245 -3.38 -8.61 9.16
CA PRO A 245 -3.37 -8.53 7.69
C PRO A 245 -4.76 -8.41 7.09
N VAL A 246 -4.88 -7.62 6.02
CA VAL A 246 -6.14 -7.35 5.32
C VAL A 246 -6.10 -7.82 3.87
N ASP A 247 -7.26 -8.04 3.28
CA ASP A 247 -7.39 -8.38 1.86
C ASP A 247 -7.07 -7.14 1.00
N GLY A 248 -6.00 -7.21 0.22
CA GLY A 248 -5.55 -6.15 -0.68
C GLY A 248 -6.41 -5.98 -1.93
N HIS A 249 -7.46 -6.77 -2.06
CA HIS A 249 -8.39 -6.72 -3.18
C HIS A 249 -9.80 -6.27 -2.78
N ASP A 250 -10.00 -5.91 -1.50
CA ASP A 250 -11.21 -5.27 -1.00
C ASP A 250 -10.99 -3.76 -0.93
N VAL A 251 -11.30 -3.06 -2.01
CA VAL A 251 -11.11 -1.61 -2.16
C VAL A 251 -11.84 -0.81 -1.08
N LYS A 252 -13.02 -1.28 -0.68
CA LYS A 252 -13.83 -0.63 0.36
C LYS A 252 -13.18 -0.71 1.73
N THR A 253 -12.75 -1.90 2.12
CA THR A 253 -12.05 -2.11 3.40
C THR A 253 -10.71 -1.37 3.41
N LEU A 254 -9.95 -1.43 2.32
CA LEU A 254 -8.68 -0.70 2.19
C LEU A 254 -8.88 0.81 2.34
N THR A 255 -9.87 1.40 1.65
CA THR A 255 -10.17 2.84 1.76
C THR A 255 -10.45 3.25 3.19
N ARG A 256 -11.26 2.49 3.92
CA ARG A 256 -11.59 2.78 5.34
C ARG A 256 -10.37 2.70 6.25
N LEU A 257 -9.52 1.70 6.05
CA LEU A 257 -8.33 1.51 6.86
C LEU A 257 -7.27 2.57 6.58
N LEU A 258 -7.08 2.94 5.31
CA LEU A 258 -6.18 4.02 4.91
C LEU A 258 -6.65 5.38 5.44
N ASP A 259 -7.96 5.66 5.39
CA ASP A 259 -8.54 6.87 5.98
C ASP A 259 -8.31 6.92 7.51
N TYR A 260 -8.52 5.79 8.19
CA TYR A 260 -8.19 5.70 9.61
C TYR A 260 -6.70 5.91 9.87
N ALA A 261 -5.83 5.21 9.14
CA ALA A 261 -4.37 5.32 9.28
C ALA A 261 -3.88 6.75 9.05
N SER A 262 -4.48 7.48 8.10
CA SER A 262 -4.12 8.88 7.79
C SER A 262 -4.36 9.85 8.96
N LYS A 263 -5.20 9.49 9.93
CA LYS A 263 -5.60 10.30 11.09
C LYS A 263 -4.86 9.91 12.37
N VAL A 264 -4.06 8.86 12.34
CA VAL A 264 -3.27 8.41 13.49
C VAL A 264 -2.08 9.35 13.68
N ASN A 265 -1.90 9.82 14.91
CA ASN A 265 -0.74 10.64 15.27
C ASN A 265 0.43 9.73 15.71
N GLY A 266 1.12 9.17 14.75
CA GLY A 266 2.25 8.25 14.96
C GLY A 266 2.43 7.30 13.78
N PRO A 267 3.46 6.44 13.80
CA PRO A 267 3.75 5.51 12.73
C PRO A 267 2.74 4.35 12.69
N VAL A 268 2.16 4.11 11.53
CA VAL A 268 1.23 3.00 11.26
C VAL A 268 1.85 2.04 10.26
N LEU A 269 1.73 0.74 10.51
CA LEU A 269 2.03 -0.30 9.54
C LEU A 269 0.76 -1.04 9.16
N LEU A 270 0.32 -0.87 7.92
CA LEU A 270 -0.82 -1.58 7.33
C LEU A 270 -0.31 -2.78 6.52
N HIS A 271 -0.56 -3.97 7.03
CA HIS A 271 -0.20 -5.22 6.36
C HIS A 271 -1.32 -5.66 5.42
N VAL A 272 -1.04 -5.66 4.12
CA VAL A 272 -1.99 -5.94 3.05
C VAL A 272 -1.58 -7.21 2.32
N LYS A 273 -2.50 -8.15 2.16
CA LYS A 273 -2.26 -9.36 1.37
C LYS A 273 -2.83 -9.21 -0.02
N THR A 274 -1.98 -9.40 -1.02
CA THR A 274 -2.36 -9.37 -2.44
C THR A 274 -2.04 -10.69 -3.14
N ILE A 275 -2.65 -10.86 -4.30
CA ILE A 275 -2.37 -11.97 -5.22
C ILE A 275 -1.64 -11.39 -6.42
N LYS A 276 -0.35 -11.75 -6.59
CA LYS A 276 0.45 -11.36 -7.75
C LYS A 276 -0.21 -11.91 -9.03
N GLY A 277 -0.48 -11.03 -10.00
CA GLY A 277 -1.13 -11.43 -11.25
C GLY A 277 -2.65 -11.65 -11.15
N LYS A 278 -3.33 -11.12 -10.13
CA LYS A 278 -4.78 -11.29 -9.98
C LYS A 278 -5.55 -10.92 -11.25
N GLY A 279 -6.36 -11.84 -11.76
CA GLY A 279 -7.23 -11.64 -12.94
C GLY A 279 -6.51 -11.87 -14.27
N CYS A 280 -5.35 -12.52 -14.27
CA CYS A 280 -4.63 -12.95 -15.48
C CYS A 280 -4.65 -14.47 -15.58
#